data_b4e722da5a93d894039bab4bbeac3e19
#
_entry.id   b4e722da5a93d894039bab4bbeac3e19
#
_cell.length_a   1.000
_cell.length_b   1.000
_cell.length_c   1.000
_cell.angle_alpha   90.00
_cell.angle_beta   90.00
_cell.angle_gamma   90.00
#
_symmetry.space_group_name_H-M   'P 1'
#
loop_
_entity.id
_entity.type
_entity.pdbx_description
1 polymer ?
#
loop_
_entity_poly.entity_id
_entity_poly.type
_entity_poly.pdbx_seq_one_letter_code
_entity_poly.pdbx_strand_id
1 'polypeptide(L)'
;MATNVEEEKNHQYSFGKLKELEIDKLFRAVVKLEGSDLHLKVGRPPHVRVAGSLRPLNRGPIDAEEMQRLIFPMLEVDPRLRERRWRIFNEDGGVDFAHTIEVDGKTWRFRVNVFQQMGQVGLVARRVNNWIPNFADLHLPPVLEELCKYDQGMILLAGVTGSGKSTTIASMLDWINHNYRGHILTLEDPIEFTFTEDKCIINQREIGQDVKDFMIGMKHAVREDPDVMLVGEMRDRETFETAIQAAETGHLVFGTIHASSAPSTIGRILDLFPEAMHQAIRSALAFNMKAIIAQKLLPSIKPGVQRVPTVEIMIFTPMIKKLILESQDEKLADAIRIGAKEGMQDFTMSLKDLVERELVDRQVAIEVAPNPEALKMALKGIEVKEPGIL
;
A
#
# COMPACT_ATOMS: atom_id res chain seq x y z
N MET A 1 46.15 32.06 21.68
CA MET A 1 45.03 32.11 20.76
C MET A 1 44.37 30.72 20.75
N ALA A 2 43.49 30.52 21.69
CA ALA A 2 42.68 29.35 21.82
C ALA A 2 41.25 29.87 22.03
N THR A 3 40.43 29.81 21.01
CA THR A 3 39.00 30.08 21.13
C THR A 3 38.26 29.48 19.93
N ASN A 4 37.18 28.81 20.23
CA ASN A 4 36.12 28.38 19.34
C ASN A 4 36.27 27.01 18.61
N VAL A 5 36.26 25.93 19.40
CA VAL A 5 35.95 24.56 18.94
C VAL A 5 34.98 23.87 19.92
N GLU A 6 34.10 24.59 20.60
CA GLU A 6 33.23 24.02 21.64
C GLU A 6 31.68 24.19 21.39
N GLU A 7 31.24 24.63 20.22
CA GLU A 7 29.80 24.82 19.98
C GLU A 7 29.13 23.81 19.02
N GLU A 8 29.82 22.73 18.59
CA GLU A 8 29.23 21.71 17.71
C GLU A 8 28.86 20.38 18.40
N LYS A 9 28.76 20.35 19.70
CA LYS A 9 28.33 19.12 20.40
C LYS A 9 27.14 19.39 21.28
N ASN A 10 25.95 19.12 20.76
CA ASN A 10 24.81 18.57 21.50
C ASN A 10 23.52 18.64 20.63
N HIS A 11 23.51 17.98 19.47
CA HIS A 11 22.25 17.52 18.92
C HIS A 11 21.85 16.25 19.69
N GLN A 12 21.40 16.44 20.91
CA GLN A 12 20.75 15.42 21.68
C GLN A 12 19.37 15.19 21.03
N TYR A 13 19.23 14.10 20.27
CA TYR A 13 17.96 13.66 19.73
C TYR A 13 17.04 13.31 20.90
N SER A 14 16.30 14.26 21.37
CA SER A 14 15.22 14.04 22.32
C SER A 14 14.00 13.60 21.51
N PHE A 15 13.77 12.29 21.42
CA PHE A 15 12.47 11.73 21.11
C PHE A 15 11.54 11.96 22.31
N GLY A 16 11.33 13.24 22.66
CA GLY A 16 10.42 13.64 23.72
C GLY A 16 8.98 13.40 23.29
N LYS A 17 8.07 13.25 24.27
CA LYS A 17 6.62 13.23 24.05
C LYS A 17 6.25 14.24 22.97
N LEU A 18 5.48 13.80 21.96
CA LEU A 18 4.97 14.67 20.91
C LEU A 18 4.40 15.93 21.55
N LYS A 19 4.97 17.09 21.21
CA LYS A 19 4.50 18.38 21.75
C LYS A 19 3.07 18.58 21.27
N GLU A 20 2.13 18.63 22.20
CA GLU A 20 0.74 18.89 21.89
C GLU A 20 0.57 20.25 21.24
N LEU A 21 -0.03 20.26 20.04
CA LEU A 21 -0.32 21.48 19.29
C LEU A 21 -1.79 21.90 19.52
N GLU A 22 -2.07 23.19 19.41
CA GLU A 22 -3.45 23.70 19.53
C GLU A 22 -4.41 23.04 18.52
N ILE A 23 -3.92 22.76 17.31
CA ILE A 23 -4.68 22.11 16.23
C ILE A 23 -5.07 20.66 16.57
N ASP A 24 -4.37 19.98 17.49
CA ASP A 24 -4.66 18.58 17.86
C ASP A 24 -6.06 18.39 18.40
N LYS A 25 -6.68 19.44 18.93
CA LYS A 25 -8.10 19.42 19.32
C LYS A 25 -9.02 19.13 18.14
N LEU A 26 -8.67 19.63 16.94
CA LEU A 26 -9.44 19.38 15.72
C LEU A 26 -9.22 17.96 15.19
N PHE A 27 -8.00 17.45 15.27
CA PHE A 27 -7.69 16.06 14.92
C PHE A 27 -8.42 15.08 15.87
N ARG A 28 -8.45 15.38 17.19
CA ARG A 28 -9.26 14.59 18.14
C ARG A 28 -10.75 14.60 17.82
N ALA A 29 -11.27 15.72 17.34
CA ALA A 29 -12.68 15.77 16.91
C ALA A 29 -12.93 14.85 15.70
N VAL A 30 -11.99 14.75 14.74
CA VAL A 30 -12.09 13.79 13.63
C VAL A 30 -12.19 12.36 14.16
N VAL A 31 -11.30 11.98 15.09
CA VAL A 31 -11.31 10.63 15.67
C VAL A 31 -12.61 10.34 16.40
N LYS A 32 -13.07 11.25 17.27
CA LYS A 32 -14.30 11.09 18.07
C LYS A 32 -15.58 11.03 17.23
N LEU A 33 -15.58 11.68 16.07
CA LEU A 33 -16.71 11.67 15.12
C LEU A 33 -16.60 10.53 14.09
N GLU A 34 -15.60 9.65 14.24
CA GLU A 34 -15.29 8.59 13.26
C GLU A 34 -15.11 9.16 11.84
N GLY A 35 -14.64 10.40 11.75
CA GLY A 35 -14.41 11.10 10.49
C GLY A 35 -13.19 10.54 9.73
N SER A 36 -13.20 10.71 8.43
CA SER A 36 -12.09 10.32 7.55
C SER A 36 -11.13 11.47 7.26
N ASP A 37 -11.64 12.71 7.13
CA ASP A 37 -10.82 13.85 6.73
C ASP A 37 -11.18 15.10 7.55
N LEU A 38 -10.17 15.95 7.80
CA LEU A 38 -10.29 17.30 8.34
C LEU A 38 -10.01 18.31 7.21
N HIS A 39 -10.86 19.32 7.08
CA HIS A 39 -10.67 20.41 6.12
C HIS A 39 -10.70 21.75 6.86
N LEU A 40 -9.64 22.55 6.68
CA LEU A 40 -9.54 23.91 7.20
C LEU A 40 -9.40 24.91 6.05
N LYS A 41 -10.26 25.91 6.06
CA LYS A 41 -10.26 27.01 5.10
C LYS A 41 -10.58 28.32 5.81
N VAL A 42 -9.81 29.37 5.53
CA VAL A 42 -10.08 30.73 6.08
C VAL A 42 -11.50 31.18 5.72
N GLY A 43 -12.16 31.81 6.69
CA GLY A 43 -13.55 32.28 6.58
C GLY A 43 -14.62 31.18 6.71
N ARG A 44 -14.24 29.98 7.06
CA ARG A 44 -15.14 28.83 7.30
C ARG A 44 -14.85 28.17 8.64
N PRO A 45 -15.87 27.58 9.30
CA PRO A 45 -15.62 26.68 10.42
C PRO A 45 -14.84 25.44 9.93
N PRO A 46 -14.07 24.76 10.80
CA PRO A 46 -13.48 23.47 10.46
C PRO A 46 -14.54 22.47 10.00
N HIS A 47 -14.25 21.71 8.96
CA HIS A 47 -15.15 20.67 8.46
C HIS A 47 -14.51 19.30 8.64
N VAL A 48 -15.35 18.33 9.00
CA VAL A 48 -14.96 16.92 9.09
C VAL A 48 -15.80 16.10 8.11
N ARG A 49 -15.17 15.21 7.36
CA ARG A 49 -15.88 14.27 6.51
C ARG A 49 -16.31 13.04 7.33
N VAL A 50 -17.61 12.83 7.46
CA VAL A 50 -18.22 11.71 8.19
C VAL A 50 -19.14 10.97 7.24
N ALA A 51 -18.95 9.67 7.08
CA ALA A 51 -19.70 8.81 6.17
C ALA A 51 -19.84 9.42 4.74
N GLY A 52 -18.71 9.93 4.21
CA GLY A 52 -18.62 10.55 2.89
C GLY A 52 -19.09 12.02 2.80
N SER A 53 -19.86 12.52 3.78
CA SER A 53 -20.41 13.88 3.80
C SER A 53 -19.54 14.85 4.59
N LEU A 54 -19.28 16.04 4.04
CA LEU A 54 -18.52 17.09 4.70
C LEU A 54 -19.43 17.90 5.63
N ARG A 55 -19.13 17.90 6.95
CA ARG A 55 -19.95 18.55 8.00
C ARG A 55 -19.13 19.58 8.77
N PRO A 56 -19.65 20.79 9.03
CA PRO A 56 -18.98 21.78 9.86
C PRO A 56 -18.96 21.33 11.33
N LEU A 57 -17.86 21.61 12.02
CA LEU A 57 -17.83 21.51 13.49
C LEU A 57 -18.59 22.70 14.10
N ASN A 58 -19.10 22.48 15.32
CA ASN A 58 -19.85 23.53 16.07
C ASN A 58 -18.88 24.55 16.67
N ARG A 59 -18.27 25.37 15.78
CA ARG A 59 -17.46 26.54 16.15
C ARG A 59 -17.53 27.60 15.04
N GLY A 60 -17.11 28.82 15.36
CA GLY A 60 -17.03 29.93 14.42
C GLY A 60 -16.05 29.71 13.26
N PRO A 61 -16.14 30.53 12.20
CA PRO A 61 -15.15 30.55 11.12
C PRO A 61 -13.76 30.87 11.65
N ILE A 62 -12.73 30.24 11.04
CA ILE A 62 -11.32 30.49 11.31
C ILE A 62 -10.88 31.68 10.44
N ASP A 63 -10.31 32.73 11.04
CA ASP A 63 -9.72 33.85 10.30
C ASP A 63 -8.27 33.50 9.85
N ALA A 64 -7.64 34.42 9.11
CA ALA A 64 -6.32 34.18 8.53
C ALA A 64 -5.21 34.08 9.60
N GLU A 65 -5.30 34.85 10.67
CA GLU A 65 -4.33 34.85 11.77
C GLU A 65 -4.42 33.58 12.60
N GLU A 66 -5.63 33.16 12.94
CA GLU A 66 -5.88 31.90 13.63
C GLU A 66 -5.43 30.70 12.78
N MET A 67 -5.65 30.74 11.45
CA MET A 67 -5.23 29.68 10.54
C MET A 67 -3.71 29.50 10.58
N GLN A 68 -2.93 30.58 10.51
CA GLN A 68 -1.48 30.53 10.60
C GLN A 68 -1.01 30.01 11.98
N ARG A 69 -1.63 30.50 13.05
CA ARG A 69 -1.33 30.06 14.42
C ARG A 69 -1.56 28.55 14.62
N LEU A 70 -2.58 27.99 13.99
CA LEU A 70 -2.89 26.56 14.06
C LEU A 70 -1.92 25.71 13.20
N ILE A 71 -1.62 26.15 11.98
CA ILE A 71 -0.92 25.32 10.98
C ILE A 71 0.59 25.44 11.05
N PHE A 72 1.17 26.65 11.18
CA PHE A 72 2.61 26.85 11.09
C PHE A 72 3.40 26.05 12.15
N PRO A 73 2.94 25.90 13.40
CA PRO A 73 3.62 25.03 14.35
C PRO A 73 3.76 23.57 13.90
N MET A 74 2.86 23.07 13.02
CA MET A 74 2.96 21.72 12.48
C MET A 74 4.16 21.54 11.54
N LEU A 75 4.56 22.60 10.83
CA LEU A 75 5.73 22.59 9.95
C LEU A 75 7.03 22.54 10.77
N GLU A 76 6.99 22.97 12.03
CA GLU A 76 8.12 23.16 12.91
C GLU A 76 8.26 22.07 13.99
N VAL A 77 7.27 21.19 14.16
CA VAL A 77 7.22 20.21 15.24
C VAL A 77 8.40 19.23 15.21
N ASP A 78 8.87 18.88 14.03
CA ASP A 78 10.11 18.09 13.86
C ASP A 78 11.26 19.00 13.42
N PRO A 79 12.24 19.27 14.29
CA PRO A 79 13.37 20.15 13.98
C PRO A 79 14.20 19.69 12.77
N ARG A 80 14.27 18.37 12.51
CA ARG A 80 15.03 17.79 11.39
C ARG A 80 14.41 18.11 10.04
N LEU A 81 13.07 18.23 10.00
CA LEU A 81 12.29 18.44 8.78
C LEU A 81 11.81 19.88 8.60
N ARG A 82 11.99 20.74 9.60
CA ARG A 82 11.51 22.12 9.63
C ARG A 82 11.94 22.91 8.40
N GLU A 83 13.23 23.01 8.13
CA GLU A 83 13.76 23.80 7.02
C GLU A 83 13.28 23.22 5.66
N ARG A 84 13.25 21.90 5.53
CA ARG A 84 12.76 21.23 4.33
C ARG A 84 11.29 21.51 4.10
N ARG A 85 10.43 21.39 5.15
CA ARG A 85 8.99 21.63 5.04
C ARG A 85 8.69 23.08 4.66
N TRP A 86 9.35 24.05 5.29
CA TRP A 86 9.19 25.45 4.96
C TRP A 86 9.66 25.77 3.53
N ARG A 87 10.77 25.22 3.10
CA ARG A 87 11.25 25.39 1.72
C ARG A 87 10.24 24.90 0.71
N ILE A 88 9.80 23.64 0.84
CA ILE A 88 8.78 23.04 -0.06
C ILE A 88 7.49 23.86 -0.06
N PHE A 89 7.00 24.25 1.12
CA PHE A 89 5.78 25.05 1.24
C PHE A 89 5.89 26.41 0.54
N ASN A 90 7.03 27.07 0.61
CA ASN A 90 7.26 28.38 -0.01
C ASN A 90 7.53 28.27 -1.53
N GLU A 91 8.23 27.23 -1.98
CA GLU A 91 8.59 27.05 -3.39
C GLU A 91 7.45 26.44 -4.20
N ASP A 92 6.79 25.41 -3.66
CA ASP A 92 5.78 24.61 -4.37
C ASP A 92 4.33 25.04 -4.04
N GLY A 93 4.15 25.91 -3.03
CA GLY A 93 2.82 26.35 -2.58
C GLY A 93 2.04 25.32 -1.76
N GLY A 94 2.67 24.19 -1.41
CA GLY A 94 2.08 23.14 -0.59
C GLY A 94 3.11 22.15 -0.08
N VAL A 95 2.80 21.45 1.03
CA VAL A 95 3.69 20.44 1.63
C VAL A 95 2.87 19.32 2.25
N ASP A 96 3.30 18.08 1.99
CA ASP A 96 2.73 16.86 2.56
C ASP A 96 3.61 16.34 3.69
N PHE A 97 2.98 15.90 4.78
CA PHE A 97 3.65 15.22 5.88
C PHE A 97 2.67 14.43 6.74
N ALA A 98 3.17 13.54 7.58
CA ALA A 98 2.35 12.87 8.58
C ALA A 98 2.32 13.65 9.89
N HIS A 99 1.16 13.60 10.56
CA HIS A 99 0.96 14.10 11.92
C HIS A 99 0.33 13.01 12.77
N THR A 100 0.80 12.88 13.99
CA THR A 100 0.36 11.82 14.91
C THR A 100 -0.13 12.45 16.21
N ILE A 101 -1.28 11.95 16.69
CA ILE A 101 -1.87 12.36 17.98
C ILE A 101 -2.22 11.15 18.82
N GLU A 102 -2.36 11.33 20.12
CA GLU A 102 -2.90 10.31 21.03
C GLU A 102 -4.35 10.66 21.42
N VAL A 103 -5.22 9.66 21.34
CA VAL A 103 -6.61 9.75 21.81
C VAL A 103 -6.94 8.47 22.55
N ASP A 104 -7.33 8.58 23.83
CA ASP A 104 -7.72 7.48 24.71
C ASP A 104 -6.67 6.35 24.77
N GLY A 105 -5.38 6.74 24.84
CA GLY A 105 -4.24 5.82 24.90
C GLY A 105 -3.91 5.11 23.59
N LYS A 106 -4.55 5.50 22.48
CA LYS A 106 -4.27 5.00 21.15
C LYS A 106 -3.63 6.06 20.27
N THR A 107 -2.67 5.65 19.47
CA THR A 107 -2.00 6.52 18.49
C THR A 107 -2.80 6.57 17.20
N TRP A 108 -3.04 7.80 16.71
CA TRP A 108 -3.74 8.06 15.46
C TRP A 108 -2.84 8.87 14.53
N ARG A 109 -2.63 8.37 13.32
CA ARG A 109 -1.82 9.01 12.29
C ARG A 109 -2.72 9.68 11.25
N PHE A 110 -2.30 10.84 10.77
CA PHE A 110 -2.94 11.60 9.72
C PHE A 110 -1.93 11.94 8.62
N ARG A 111 -2.34 11.82 7.38
CA ARG A 111 -1.65 12.42 6.22
C ARG A 111 -2.15 13.84 6.08
N VAL A 112 -1.27 14.80 6.19
CA VAL A 112 -1.59 16.23 6.20
C VAL A 112 -1.01 16.88 4.95
N ASN A 113 -1.86 17.57 4.19
CA ASN A 113 -1.45 18.48 3.15
C ASN A 113 -1.76 19.91 3.60
N VAL A 114 -0.73 20.73 3.72
CA VAL A 114 -0.83 22.18 3.94
C VAL A 114 -0.55 22.86 2.62
N PHE A 115 -1.41 23.78 2.20
CA PHE A 115 -1.32 24.40 0.89
C PHE A 115 -1.71 25.87 0.91
N GLN A 116 -1.28 26.62 -0.11
CA GLN A 116 -1.64 28.02 -0.34
C GLN A 116 -2.80 28.08 -1.33
N GLN A 117 -3.78 28.95 -1.04
CA GLN A 117 -4.89 29.26 -1.93
C GLN A 117 -5.27 30.75 -1.82
N MET A 118 -5.31 31.47 -2.92
CA MET A 118 -5.70 32.90 -2.95
C MET A 118 -4.97 33.74 -1.90
N GLY A 119 -3.66 33.50 -1.72
CA GLY A 119 -2.82 34.18 -0.73
C GLY A 119 -3.05 33.79 0.73
N GLN A 120 -3.81 32.73 0.98
CA GLN A 120 -4.11 32.23 2.32
C GLN A 120 -3.71 30.76 2.46
N VAL A 121 -3.46 30.33 3.71
CA VAL A 121 -3.12 28.95 4.03
C VAL A 121 -4.39 28.13 4.24
N GLY A 122 -4.38 26.89 3.75
CA GLY A 122 -5.39 25.86 4.01
C GLY A 122 -4.75 24.55 4.43
N LEU A 123 -5.59 23.65 4.96
CA LEU A 123 -5.17 22.31 5.36
C LEU A 123 -6.24 21.30 5.02
N VAL A 124 -5.79 20.17 4.46
CA VAL A 124 -6.59 18.94 4.41
C VAL A 124 -5.79 17.83 5.06
N ALA A 125 -6.42 17.11 5.98
CA ALA A 125 -5.78 15.97 6.62
C ALA A 125 -6.68 14.74 6.54
N ARG A 126 -6.11 13.61 6.15
CA ARG A 126 -6.78 12.31 6.07
C ARG A 126 -6.30 11.40 7.19
N ARG A 127 -7.24 10.82 7.91
CA ARG A 127 -6.95 9.83 8.95
C ARG A 127 -6.45 8.54 8.30
N VAL A 128 -5.29 8.05 8.73
CA VAL A 128 -4.74 6.75 8.35
C VAL A 128 -5.54 5.66 9.07
N ASN A 129 -5.87 4.59 8.39
CA ASN A 129 -6.61 3.49 8.98
C ASN A 129 -5.71 2.70 9.95
N ASN A 130 -6.24 2.42 11.13
CA ASN A 130 -5.64 1.54 12.13
C ASN A 130 -6.42 0.24 12.34
N TRP A 131 -7.47 0.02 11.56
CA TRP A 131 -8.20 -1.23 11.47
C TRP A 131 -7.89 -1.89 10.13
N ILE A 132 -7.37 -3.11 10.19
CA ILE A 132 -6.99 -3.90 9.02
C ILE A 132 -8.03 -5.03 8.91
N PRO A 133 -8.79 -5.09 7.79
CA PRO A 133 -9.76 -6.15 7.58
C PRO A 133 -9.04 -7.49 7.32
N ASN A 134 -9.60 -8.60 7.76
CA ASN A 134 -9.08 -9.92 7.46
C ASN A 134 -9.49 -10.38 6.04
N PHE A 135 -8.96 -11.51 5.58
CA PHE A 135 -9.25 -12.02 4.23
C PHE A 135 -10.72 -12.32 3.98
N ALA A 136 -11.45 -12.81 5.00
CA ALA A 136 -12.87 -13.10 4.90
C ALA A 136 -13.70 -11.82 4.75
N ASP A 137 -13.36 -10.76 5.49
CA ASP A 137 -14.00 -9.44 5.39
C ASP A 137 -13.80 -8.82 4.01
N LEU A 138 -12.65 -9.08 3.40
CA LEU A 138 -12.31 -8.62 2.06
C LEU A 138 -12.82 -9.54 0.94
N HIS A 139 -13.43 -10.67 1.27
CA HIS A 139 -13.84 -11.69 0.29
C HIS A 139 -12.68 -12.22 -0.58
N LEU A 140 -11.48 -12.25 -0.03
CA LEU A 140 -10.28 -12.74 -0.70
C LEU A 140 -10.18 -14.28 -0.62
N PRO A 141 -9.54 -14.93 -1.61
CA PRO A 141 -9.37 -16.37 -1.61
C PRO A 141 -8.49 -16.88 -0.47
N PRO A 142 -8.81 -18.08 0.11
CA PRO A 142 -8.03 -18.64 1.21
C PRO A 142 -6.55 -18.92 0.90
N VAL A 143 -6.20 -19.08 -0.37
CA VAL A 143 -4.81 -19.33 -0.80
C VAL A 143 -3.85 -18.21 -0.38
N LEU A 144 -4.35 -16.99 -0.12
CA LEU A 144 -3.51 -15.90 0.37
C LEU A 144 -2.91 -16.23 1.74
N GLU A 145 -3.61 -16.99 2.60
CA GLU A 145 -3.06 -17.47 3.87
C GLU A 145 -1.88 -18.43 3.65
N GLU A 146 -1.98 -19.30 2.65
CA GLU A 146 -0.86 -20.20 2.31
C GLU A 146 0.35 -19.43 1.79
N LEU A 147 0.12 -18.35 1.03
CA LEU A 147 1.20 -17.47 0.57
C LEU A 147 1.90 -16.74 1.71
N CYS A 148 1.21 -16.44 2.79
CA CYS A 148 1.79 -15.82 3.99
C CYS A 148 2.71 -16.76 4.79
N LYS A 149 2.71 -18.07 4.51
CA LYS A 149 3.52 -19.08 5.23
C LYS A 149 4.92 -19.26 4.64
N TYR A 150 5.25 -18.59 3.54
CA TYR A 150 6.62 -18.64 3.01
C TYR A 150 7.59 -17.90 3.93
N ASP A 151 8.74 -18.52 4.16
CA ASP A 151 9.81 -17.93 4.97
C ASP A 151 10.66 -16.95 4.16
N GLN A 152 10.73 -17.11 2.83
CA GLN A 152 11.53 -16.28 1.94
C GLN A 152 10.98 -16.24 0.52
N GLY A 153 11.40 -15.26 -0.25
CA GLY A 153 11.02 -15.05 -1.64
C GLY A 153 10.23 -13.79 -1.83
N MET A 154 9.58 -13.62 -2.99
CA MET A 154 8.87 -12.40 -3.33
C MET A 154 7.42 -12.65 -3.71
N ILE A 155 6.51 -11.83 -3.19
CA ILE A 155 5.09 -11.80 -3.54
C ILE A 155 4.75 -10.40 -4.05
N LEU A 156 4.25 -10.30 -5.27
CA LEU A 156 3.88 -9.02 -5.87
C LEU A 156 2.36 -8.87 -6.01
N LEU A 157 1.87 -7.69 -5.64
CA LEU A 157 0.51 -7.29 -5.97
C LEU A 157 0.52 -6.31 -7.14
N ALA A 158 -0.23 -6.68 -8.19
CA ALA A 158 -0.36 -5.92 -9.42
C ALA A 158 -1.76 -5.31 -9.55
N GLY A 159 -1.85 -4.14 -10.17
CA GLY A 159 -3.13 -3.47 -10.41
C GLY A 159 -3.00 -1.96 -10.49
N VAL A 160 -4.04 -1.30 -10.99
CA VAL A 160 -4.09 0.17 -11.05
C VAL A 160 -4.19 0.80 -9.66
N THR A 161 -3.97 2.10 -9.57
CA THR A 161 -4.22 2.86 -8.33
C THR A 161 -5.68 2.69 -7.90
N GLY A 162 -5.90 2.44 -6.61
CA GLY A 162 -7.25 2.24 -6.05
C GLY A 162 -7.83 0.83 -6.28
N SER A 163 -7.04 -0.13 -6.78
CA SER A 163 -7.49 -1.52 -6.91
C SER A 163 -7.49 -2.32 -5.61
N GLY A 164 -7.04 -1.74 -4.49
CA GLY A 164 -7.05 -2.35 -3.16
C GLY A 164 -5.78 -3.13 -2.80
N LYS A 165 -4.68 -3.00 -3.56
CA LYS A 165 -3.40 -3.68 -3.29
C LYS A 165 -2.89 -3.48 -1.86
N SER A 166 -2.82 -2.22 -1.43
CA SER A 166 -2.31 -1.90 -0.07
C SER A 166 -3.17 -2.52 1.03
N THR A 167 -4.50 -2.59 0.84
CA THR A 167 -5.40 -3.23 1.81
C THR A 167 -5.17 -4.74 1.86
N THR A 168 -4.98 -5.38 0.71
CA THR A 168 -4.69 -6.82 0.64
C THR A 168 -3.35 -7.14 1.26
N ILE A 169 -2.28 -6.35 0.97
CA ILE A 169 -0.98 -6.53 1.62
C ILE A 169 -1.07 -6.29 3.12
N ALA A 170 -1.77 -5.24 3.56
CA ALA A 170 -1.96 -4.98 4.99
C ALA A 170 -2.61 -6.19 5.68
N SER A 171 -3.64 -6.81 5.07
CA SER A 171 -4.25 -8.04 5.59
C SER A 171 -3.28 -9.21 5.63
N MET A 172 -2.39 -9.36 4.62
CA MET A 172 -1.37 -10.42 4.60
C MET A 172 -0.33 -10.21 5.71
N LEU A 173 0.16 -8.99 5.88
CA LEU A 173 1.13 -8.65 6.93
C LEU A 173 0.50 -8.76 8.33
N ASP A 174 -0.76 -8.36 8.49
CA ASP A 174 -1.48 -8.50 9.75
C ASP A 174 -1.73 -9.98 10.10
N TRP A 175 -2.04 -10.81 9.11
CA TRP A 175 -2.12 -12.25 9.29
C TRP A 175 -0.77 -12.83 9.76
N ILE A 176 0.36 -12.43 9.16
CA ILE A 176 1.71 -12.83 9.60
C ILE A 176 1.96 -12.37 11.04
N ASN A 177 1.66 -11.11 11.36
CA ASN A 177 1.80 -10.52 12.70
C ASN A 177 1.06 -11.34 13.79
N HIS A 178 -0.12 -11.89 13.48
CA HIS A 178 -0.90 -12.68 14.41
C HIS A 178 -0.48 -14.16 14.49
N ASN A 179 0.26 -14.68 13.50
CA ASN A 179 0.58 -16.12 13.41
C ASN A 179 2.04 -16.45 13.65
N TYR A 180 2.98 -15.56 13.31
CA TYR A 180 4.43 -15.80 13.41
C TYR A 180 5.10 -14.80 14.34
N ARG A 181 6.25 -15.19 14.90
CA ARG A 181 7.14 -14.29 15.64
C ARG A 181 8.26 -13.88 14.72
N GLY A 182 8.42 -12.57 14.52
CA GLY A 182 9.44 -12.05 13.62
C GLY A 182 9.44 -10.53 13.58
N HIS A 183 10.20 -10.00 12.66
CA HIS A 183 10.34 -8.57 12.40
C HIS A 183 9.77 -8.22 11.03
N ILE A 184 8.74 -7.40 10.98
CA ILE A 184 8.15 -6.86 9.75
C ILE A 184 8.67 -5.44 9.57
N LEU A 185 9.27 -5.14 8.42
CA LEU A 185 9.72 -3.81 8.07
C LEU A 185 9.00 -3.33 6.82
N THR A 186 8.40 -2.14 6.87
CA THR A 186 7.73 -1.55 5.72
C THR A 186 8.41 -0.25 5.27
N LEU A 187 8.48 -0.07 3.95
CA LEU A 187 8.89 1.16 3.27
C LEU A 187 7.72 1.64 2.41
N GLU A 188 7.10 2.75 2.76
CA GLU A 188 5.84 3.19 2.16
C GLU A 188 5.87 4.67 1.75
N ASP A 189 5.12 5.04 0.71
CA ASP A 189 5.00 6.42 0.21
C ASP A 189 3.54 6.78 -0.12
N PRO A 190 2.81 7.24 0.89
CA PRO A 190 3.04 7.21 2.32
C PRO A 190 2.42 5.97 3.01
N ILE A 191 2.56 5.85 4.34
CA ILE A 191 1.91 4.79 5.14
C ILE A 191 0.38 4.90 5.02
N GLU A 192 -0.28 3.80 4.58
CA GLU A 192 -1.74 3.73 4.41
C GLU A 192 -2.47 3.05 5.57
N PHE A 193 -1.81 2.15 6.27
CA PHE A 193 -2.32 1.45 7.46
C PHE A 193 -1.29 1.48 8.58
N THR A 194 -1.74 1.68 9.81
CA THR A 194 -0.90 1.50 10.99
C THR A 194 -1.22 0.17 11.64
N PHE A 195 -0.19 -0.65 11.87
CA PHE A 195 -0.35 -1.95 12.50
C PHE A 195 -0.34 -1.84 14.02
N THR A 196 -1.06 -2.76 14.66
CA THR A 196 -0.92 -3.03 16.10
C THR A 196 -0.08 -4.29 16.23
N GLU A 197 1.08 -4.18 16.87
CA GLU A 197 1.97 -5.33 17.10
C GLU A 197 1.31 -6.39 17.99
N ASP A 198 1.44 -7.67 17.61
CA ASP A 198 1.03 -8.84 18.39
C ASP A 198 2.22 -9.78 18.60
N LYS A 199 2.53 -10.65 17.64
CA LYS A 199 3.68 -11.55 17.74
C LYS A 199 4.92 -11.02 17.04
N CYS A 200 4.74 -10.11 16.07
CA CYS A 200 5.85 -9.45 15.37
C CYS A 200 6.18 -8.09 15.96
N ILE A 201 7.45 -7.69 15.83
CA ILE A 201 7.87 -6.28 15.89
C ILE A 201 7.63 -5.69 14.50
N ILE A 202 7.03 -4.49 14.41
CA ILE A 202 6.70 -3.87 13.12
C ILE A 202 7.28 -2.48 13.02
N ASN A 203 8.28 -2.30 12.16
CA ASN A 203 8.87 -1.01 11.86
C ASN A 203 8.32 -0.47 10.52
N GLN A 204 7.51 0.58 10.58
CA GLN A 204 6.98 1.27 9.40
C GLN A 204 7.76 2.54 9.14
N ARG A 205 8.34 2.66 7.94
CA ARG A 205 9.14 3.81 7.53
C ARG A 205 8.51 4.51 6.34
N GLU A 206 8.25 5.80 6.47
CA GLU A 206 7.65 6.62 5.43
C GLU A 206 8.71 7.34 4.62
N ILE A 207 8.63 7.19 3.29
CA ILE A 207 9.50 7.91 2.35
C ILE A 207 9.28 9.43 2.51
N GLY A 208 10.38 10.16 2.50
CA GLY A 208 10.34 11.62 2.66
C GLY A 208 10.25 12.12 4.10
N GLN A 209 9.95 11.24 5.07
CA GLN A 209 9.94 11.55 6.50
C GLN A 209 11.02 10.79 7.27
N ASP A 210 10.97 9.46 7.22
CA ASP A 210 11.88 8.59 7.97
C ASP A 210 13.09 8.19 7.14
N VAL A 211 12.93 8.16 5.84
CA VAL A 211 13.96 7.83 4.86
C VAL A 211 13.77 8.67 3.60
N LYS A 212 14.87 8.95 2.89
CA LYS A 212 14.85 9.88 1.75
C LYS A 212 14.07 9.33 0.56
N ASP A 213 14.34 8.08 0.17
CA ASP A 213 13.77 7.39 -0.98
C ASP A 213 13.78 5.87 -0.76
N PHE A 214 13.11 5.12 -1.64
CA PHE A 214 13.02 3.66 -1.56
C PHE A 214 14.37 2.98 -1.65
N MET A 215 15.27 3.43 -2.53
CA MET A 215 16.60 2.85 -2.71
C MET A 215 17.43 2.93 -1.43
N ILE A 216 17.49 4.11 -0.81
CA ILE A 216 18.20 4.31 0.46
C ILE A 216 17.52 3.49 1.56
N GLY A 217 16.19 3.50 1.61
CA GLY A 217 15.40 2.72 2.53
C GLY A 217 15.74 1.24 2.47
N MET A 218 15.73 0.65 1.29
CA MET A 218 16.06 -0.75 1.06
C MET A 218 17.50 -1.12 1.46
N LYS A 219 18.49 -0.26 1.15
CA LYS A 219 19.89 -0.47 1.56
C LYS A 219 20.07 -0.53 3.08
N HIS A 220 19.25 0.19 3.83
CA HIS A 220 19.25 0.12 5.29
C HIS A 220 18.43 -1.06 5.80
N ALA A 221 17.27 -1.29 5.21
CA ALA A 221 16.30 -2.30 5.63
C ALA A 221 16.93 -3.71 5.75
N VAL A 222 17.71 -4.16 4.77
CA VAL A 222 18.40 -5.47 4.80
C VAL A 222 19.44 -5.62 5.93
N ARG A 223 19.74 -4.54 6.68
CA ARG A 223 20.66 -4.55 7.83
C ARG A 223 19.91 -4.39 9.16
N GLU A 224 18.60 -4.27 9.10
CA GLU A 224 17.73 -4.09 10.27
C GLU A 224 17.16 -5.44 10.75
N ASP A 225 17.69 -6.56 10.22
CA ASP A 225 17.31 -7.95 10.56
C ASP A 225 15.79 -8.21 10.39
N PRO A 226 15.18 -7.88 9.24
CA PRO A 226 13.78 -8.16 9.01
C PRO A 226 13.58 -9.60 8.51
N ASP A 227 12.52 -10.27 8.98
CA ASP A 227 12.05 -11.53 8.38
C ASP A 227 11.14 -11.24 7.17
N VAL A 228 10.33 -10.18 7.28
CA VAL A 228 9.36 -9.78 6.26
C VAL A 228 9.53 -8.31 5.91
N MET A 229 9.54 -8.02 4.62
CA MET A 229 9.68 -6.66 4.11
C MET A 229 8.50 -6.28 3.22
N LEU A 230 8.01 -5.04 3.34
CA LEU A 230 7.11 -4.44 2.37
C LEU A 230 7.82 -3.29 1.65
N VAL A 231 7.85 -3.36 0.32
CA VAL A 231 8.24 -2.24 -0.56
C VAL A 231 6.97 -1.69 -1.19
N GLY A 232 6.52 -0.55 -0.73
CA GLY A 232 5.22 0.03 -1.08
C GLY A 232 4.99 0.15 -2.57
N GLU A 233 6.00 0.53 -3.35
CA GLU A 233 5.95 0.54 -4.81
C GLU A 233 7.33 0.32 -5.45
N MET A 234 7.37 -0.55 -6.45
CA MET A 234 8.56 -0.87 -7.24
C MET A 234 8.46 -0.24 -8.62
N ARG A 235 8.95 1.01 -8.75
CA ARG A 235 8.85 1.81 -9.99
C ARG A 235 10.14 1.83 -10.79
N ASP A 236 11.26 1.54 -10.18
CA ASP A 236 12.58 1.67 -10.78
C ASP A 236 13.40 0.39 -10.62
N ARG A 237 14.40 0.29 -11.49
CA ARG A 237 15.31 -0.84 -11.56
C ARG A 237 16.02 -1.11 -10.23
N GLU A 238 16.57 -0.08 -9.60
CA GLU A 238 17.45 -0.23 -8.43
C GLU A 238 16.67 -0.75 -7.22
N THR A 239 15.46 -0.23 -7.01
CA THR A 239 14.54 -0.72 -5.97
C THR A 239 14.19 -2.19 -6.21
N PHE A 240 13.90 -2.55 -7.48
CA PHE A 240 13.55 -3.92 -7.83
C PHE A 240 14.71 -4.90 -7.67
N GLU A 241 15.93 -4.54 -8.12
CA GLU A 241 17.15 -5.35 -7.92
C GLU A 241 17.43 -5.60 -6.43
N THR A 242 17.30 -4.56 -5.60
CA THR A 242 17.52 -4.69 -4.15
C THR A 242 16.46 -5.59 -3.49
N ALA A 243 15.21 -5.52 -3.95
CA ALA A 243 14.13 -6.38 -3.47
C ALA A 243 14.36 -7.87 -3.85
N ILE A 244 14.84 -8.14 -5.07
CA ILE A 244 15.24 -9.50 -5.47
C ILE A 244 16.39 -9.99 -4.57
N GLN A 245 17.42 -9.17 -4.34
CA GLN A 245 18.55 -9.56 -3.48
C GLN A 245 18.10 -9.85 -2.04
N ALA A 246 17.16 -9.07 -1.50
CA ALA A 246 16.58 -9.37 -0.19
C ALA A 246 15.86 -10.73 -0.19
N ALA A 247 15.06 -11.03 -1.22
CA ALA A 247 14.38 -12.30 -1.36
C ALA A 247 15.35 -13.49 -1.52
N GLU A 248 16.52 -13.28 -2.16
CA GLU A 248 17.57 -14.29 -2.30
C GLU A 248 18.32 -14.57 -0.98
N THR A 249 18.37 -13.57 -0.10
CA THR A 249 19.12 -13.65 1.16
C THR A 249 18.26 -14.01 2.37
N GLY A 250 17.09 -14.59 2.17
CA GLY A 250 16.29 -15.19 3.24
C GLY A 250 15.11 -14.36 3.74
N HIS A 251 14.75 -13.28 3.05
CA HIS A 251 13.61 -12.42 3.45
C HIS A 251 12.36 -12.73 2.62
N LEU A 252 11.19 -12.66 3.23
CA LEU A 252 9.91 -12.62 2.52
C LEU A 252 9.58 -11.18 2.13
N VAL A 253 9.60 -10.88 0.83
CA VAL A 253 9.42 -9.52 0.31
C VAL A 253 8.06 -9.37 -0.35
N PHE A 254 7.26 -8.44 0.13
CA PHE A 254 6.04 -7.98 -0.51
C PHE A 254 6.31 -6.71 -1.29
N GLY A 255 5.67 -6.56 -2.45
CA GLY A 255 5.78 -5.33 -3.22
C GLY A 255 4.56 -5.06 -4.08
N THR A 256 4.45 -3.82 -4.57
CA THR A 256 3.42 -3.47 -5.55
C THR A 256 4.00 -3.01 -6.87
N ILE A 257 3.28 -3.32 -7.94
CA ILE A 257 3.62 -2.90 -9.30
C ILE A 257 2.35 -2.55 -10.07
N HIS A 258 2.45 -1.65 -11.03
CA HIS A 258 1.35 -1.31 -11.93
C HIS A 258 1.34 -2.23 -13.15
N ALA A 259 0.43 -3.22 -13.14
CA ALA A 259 0.16 -4.10 -14.29
C ALA A 259 -1.32 -4.51 -14.29
N SER A 260 -1.85 -4.94 -15.43
CA SER A 260 -3.27 -5.27 -15.61
C SER A 260 -3.62 -6.71 -15.29
N SER A 261 -2.62 -7.63 -15.29
CA SER A 261 -2.77 -9.07 -15.03
C SER A 261 -1.49 -9.66 -14.45
N ALA A 262 -1.57 -10.87 -13.90
CA ALA A 262 -0.39 -11.55 -13.38
C ALA A 262 0.62 -11.91 -14.50
N PRO A 263 0.21 -12.44 -15.66
CA PRO A 263 1.12 -12.66 -16.78
C PRO A 263 1.78 -11.38 -17.29
N SER A 264 1.02 -10.29 -17.47
CA SER A 264 1.57 -9.02 -17.97
C SER A 264 2.57 -8.37 -17.00
N THR A 265 2.56 -8.76 -15.73
CA THR A 265 3.51 -8.28 -14.73
C THR A 265 4.94 -8.67 -15.08
N ILE A 266 5.16 -9.85 -15.69
CA ILE A 266 6.51 -10.29 -16.11
C ILE A 266 7.10 -9.30 -17.13
N GLY A 267 6.36 -8.98 -18.18
CA GLY A 267 6.79 -7.97 -19.17
C GLY A 267 7.03 -6.60 -18.52
N ARG A 268 6.14 -6.19 -17.61
CA ARG A 268 6.29 -4.90 -16.91
C ARG A 268 7.53 -4.83 -16.04
N ILE A 269 7.93 -5.95 -15.43
CA ILE A 269 9.20 -6.01 -14.70
C ILE A 269 10.39 -5.91 -15.67
N LEU A 270 10.34 -6.65 -16.77
CA LEU A 270 11.42 -6.61 -17.78
C LEU A 270 11.61 -5.21 -18.39
N ASP A 271 10.54 -4.44 -18.56
CA ASP A 271 10.60 -3.04 -19.02
C ASP A 271 11.48 -2.13 -18.13
N LEU A 272 11.72 -2.48 -16.88
CA LEU A 272 12.60 -1.75 -15.97
C LEU A 272 14.09 -1.98 -16.30
N PHE A 273 14.42 -2.99 -17.10
CA PHE A 273 15.78 -3.45 -17.33
C PHE A 273 16.19 -3.37 -18.81
N PRO A 274 17.47 -3.13 -19.12
CA PRO A 274 17.98 -3.29 -20.47
C PRO A 274 17.75 -4.71 -21.00
N GLU A 275 17.49 -4.85 -22.29
CA GLU A 275 17.19 -6.13 -22.94
C GLU A 275 18.27 -7.19 -22.68
N ALA A 276 19.54 -6.80 -22.64
CA ALA A 276 20.66 -7.69 -22.33
C ALA A 276 20.56 -8.35 -20.94
N MET A 277 19.77 -7.80 -20.03
CA MET A 277 19.56 -8.35 -18.68
C MET A 277 18.30 -9.21 -18.57
N HIS A 278 17.41 -9.21 -19.56
CA HIS A 278 16.11 -9.86 -19.46
C HIS A 278 16.21 -11.34 -19.08
N GLN A 279 17.18 -12.10 -19.64
CA GLN A 279 17.32 -13.51 -19.31
C GLN A 279 17.81 -13.72 -17.85
N ALA A 280 18.69 -12.85 -17.37
CA ALA A 280 19.12 -12.91 -15.97
C ALA A 280 17.97 -12.57 -15.01
N ILE A 281 17.15 -11.55 -15.34
CA ILE A 281 15.98 -11.17 -14.56
C ILE A 281 14.94 -12.29 -14.57
N ARG A 282 14.65 -12.92 -15.74
CA ARG A 282 13.75 -14.09 -15.81
C ARG A 282 14.20 -15.22 -14.90
N SER A 283 15.51 -15.48 -14.87
CA SER A 283 16.08 -16.49 -13.96
C SER A 283 15.87 -16.10 -12.50
N ALA A 284 16.17 -14.86 -12.13
CA ALA A 284 15.97 -14.36 -10.77
C ALA A 284 14.49 -14.45 -10.35
N LEU A 285 13.56 -14.04 -11.24
CA LEU A 285 12.12 -14.17 -10.99
C LEU A 285 11.70 -15.64 -10.80
N ALA A 286 12.12 -16.54 -11.69
CA ALA A 286 11.76 -17.95 -11.60
C ALA A 286 12.20 -18.60 -10.28
N PHE A 287 13.31 -18.16 -9.70
CA PHE A 287 13.82 -18.72 -8.43
C PHE A 287 13.20 -18.05 -7.20
N ASN A 288 13.03 -16.74 -7.21
CA ASN A 288 12.69 -15.97 -6.02
C ASN A 288 11.20 -15.68 -5.86
N MET A 289 10.46 -15.57 -6.98
CA MET A 289 9.02 -15.30 -6.91
C MET A 289 8.25 -16.49 -6.33
N LYS A 290 7.30 -16.19 -5.46
CA LYS A 290 6.31 -17.15 -4.92
C LYS A 290 4.96 -16.96 -5.58
N ALA A 291 4.50 -15.71 -5.70
CA ALA A 291 3.24 -15.41 -6.36
C ALA A 291 3.20 -14.00 -6.95
N ILE A 292 2.36 -13.82 -7.97
CA ILE A 292 1.86 -12.53 -8.44
C ILE A 292 0.35 -12.54 -8.30
N ILE A 293 -0.20 -11.51 -7.64
CA ILE A 293 -1.63 -11.34 -7.40
C ILE A 293 -2.06 -10.06 -8.12
N ALA A 294 -2.76 -10.19 -9.24
CA ALA A 294 -3.33 -9.04 -9.92
C ALA A 294 -4.76 -8.78 -9.42
N GLN A 295 -5.09 -7.51 -9.16
CA GLN A 295 -6.31 -7.14 -8.48
C GLN A 295 -7.04 -5.97 -9.16
N LYS A 296 -8.37 -6.11 -9.25
CA LYS A 296 -9.31 -5.03 -9.60
C LYS A 296 -10.38 -4.94 -8.52
N LEU A 297 -10.93 -3.75 -8.29
CA LEU A 297 -11.94 -3.51 -7.27
C LEU A 297 -13.28 -3.17 -7.93
N LEU A 298 -14.33 -3.92 -7.60
CA LEU A 298 -15.65 -3.83 -8.21
C LEU A 298 -16.70 -3.34 -7.21
N PRO A 299 -17.75 -2.60 -7.64
CA PRO A 299 -18.88 -2.29 -6.80
C PRO A 299 -19.61 -3.58 -6.38
N SER A 300 -19.97 -3.66 -5.10
CA SER A 300 -20.72 -4.80 -4.58
C SER A 300 -22.22 -4.53 -4.59
N ILE A 301 -23.00 -5.59 -4.84
CA ILE A 301 -24.46 -5.59 -4.68
C ILE A 301 -24.90 -6.06 -3.28
N LYS A 302 -23.96 -6.55 -2.47
CA LYS A 302 -24.24 -7.03 -1.11
C LYS A 302 -24.46 -5.86 -0.15
N PRO A 303 -25.57 -5.80 0.60
CA PRO A 303 -25.80 -4.76 1.60
C PRO A 303 -24.65 -4.65 2.62
N GLY A 304 -24.20 -3.43 2.88
CA GLY A 304 -23.11 -3.17 3.83
C GLY A 304 -21.69 -3.34 3.26
N VAL A 305 -21.54 -3.90 2.06
CA VAL A 305 -20.27 -4.04 1.36
C VAL A 305 -20.25 -3.09 0.17
N GLN A 306 -19.36 -2.11 0.17
CA GLN A 306 -19.31 -1.13 -0.93
C GLN A 306 -18.60 -1.68 -2.17
N ARG A 307 -17.50 -2.39 -1.99
CA ARG A 307 -16.64 -2.90 -3.06
C ARG A 307 -16.05 -4.24 -2.67
N VAL A 308 -15.81 -5.09 -3.67
CA VAL A 308 -15.11 -6.38 -3.50
C VAL A 308 -14.00 -6.52 -4.54
N PRO A 309 -12.87 -7.15 -4.19
CA PRO A 309 -11.79 -7.41 -5.13
C PRO A 309 -12.12 -8.61 -6.02
N THR A 310 -11.83 -8.51 -7.32
CA THR A 310 -11.57 -9.65 -8.17
C THR A 310 -10.07 -9.82 -8.31
N VAL A 311 -9.57 -11.03 -8.16
CA VAL A 311 -8.13 -11.31 -8.14
C VAL A 311 -7.75 -12.44 -9.11
N GLU A 312 -6.63 -12.24 -9.79
CA GLU A 312 -5.95 -13.26 -10.57
C GLU A 312 -4.68 -13.64 -9.80
N ILE A 313 -4.46 -14.93 -9.59
CA ILE A 313 -3.37 -15.45 -8.75
C ILE A 313 -2.52 -16.40 -9.57
N MET A 314 -1.25 -16.05 -9.76
CA MET A 314 -0.23 -16.88 -10.40
C MET A 314 0.80 -17.29 -9.36
N ILE A 315 0.83 -18.58 -9.02
CA ILE A 315 1.81 -19.18 -8.10
C ILE A 315 2.98 -19.73 -8.92
N PHE A 316 4.20 -19.49 -8.48
CA PHE A 316 5.41 -19.90 -9.20
C PHE A 316 5.71 -21.40 -9.04
N THR A 317 4.79 -22.23 -9.55
CA THR A 317 4.95 -23.68 -9.68
C THR A 317 6.08 -24.02 -10.67
N PRO A 318 6.60 -25.27 -10.69
CA PRO A 318 7.61 -25.68 -11.68
C PRO A 318 7.22 -25.37 -13.13
N MET A 319 5.92 -25.48 -13.47
CA MET A 319 5.41 -25.14 -14.79
C MET A 319 5.53 -23.65 -15.10
N ILE A 320 5.06 -22.78 -14.21
CA ILE A 320 5.17 -21.32 -14.37
C ILE A 320 6.65 -20.90 -14.47
N LYS A 321 7.51 -21.43 -13.60
CA LYS A 321 8.97 -21.17 -13.63
C LYS A 321 9.58 -21.54 -14.98
N LYS A 322 9.24 -22.71 -15.52
CA LYS A 322 9.73 -23.16 -16.82
C LYS A 322 9.31 -22.21 -17.94
N LEU A 323 8.03 -21.82 -18.00
CA LEU A 323 7.51 -20.92 -19.03
C LEU A 323 8.22 -19.55 -18.99
N ILE A 324 8.48 -19.01 -17.79
CA ILE A 324 9.19 -17.74 -17.63
C ILE A 324 10.65 -17.86 -18.10
N LEU A 325 11.35 -18.94 -17.75
CA LEU A 325 12.73 -19.20 -18.17
C LEU A 325 12.86 -19.34 -19.70
N GLU A 326 11.86 -19.96 -20.32
CA GLU A 326 11.80 -20.20 -21.77
C GLU A 326 11.19 -19.01 -22.54
N SER A 327 10.86 -17.90 -21.86
CA SER A 327 10.22 -16.71 -22.46
C SER A 327 8.89 -17.02 -23.16
N GLN A 328 8.12 -17.98 -22.63
CA GLN A 328 6.81 -18.38 -23.14
C GLN A 328 5.67 -17.71 -22.36
N ASP A 329 5.74 -16.39 -22.21
CA ASP A 329 4.81 -15.62 -21.36
C ASP A 329 3.36 -15.70 -21.86
N GLU A 330 3.15 -15.91 -23.16
CA GLU A 330 1.82 -16.11 -23.78
C GLU A 330 1.08 -17.35 -23.25
N LYS A 331 1.80 -18.33 -22.71
CA LYS A 331 1.22 -19.56 -22.14
C LYS A 331 0.89 -19.44 -20.65
N LEU A 332 1.29 -18.36 -19.97
CA LEU A 332 1.10 -18.19 -18.53
C LEU A 332 -0.40 -18.16 -18.14
N ALA A 333 -1.25 -17.53 -18.97
CA ALA A 333 -2.69 -17.48 -18.70
C ALA A 333 -3.33 -18.89 -18.68
N ASP A 334 -2.91 -19.78 -19.59
CA ASP A 334 -3.40 -21.16 -19.61
C ASP A 334 -2.83 -21.97 -18.45
N ALA A 335 -1.56 -21.76 -18.11
CA ALA A 335 -0.92 -22.40 -16.97
C ALA A 335 -1.61 -22.02 -15.65
N ILE A 336 -2.08 -20.77 -15.48
CA ILE A 336 -2.87 -20.34 -14.32
C ILE A 336 -4.17 -21.16 -14.22
N ARG A 337 -4.90 -21.36 -15.34
CA ARG A 337 -6.14 -22.14 -15.34
C ARG A 337 -5.92 -23.61 -14.99
N ILE A 338 -4.85 -24.21 -15.52
CA ILE A 338 -4.47 -25.59 -15.21
C ILE A 338 -4.12 -25.74 -13.73
N GLY A 339 -3.46 -24.73 -13.13
CA GLY A 339 -3.05 -24.71 -11.74
C GLY A 339 -4.14 -24.37 -10.73
N ALA A 340 -5.42 -24.47 -11.08
CA ALA A 340 -6.53 -24.18 -10.16
C ALA A 340 -6.50 -25.05 -8.89
N LYS A 341 -6.03 -26.30 -8.97
CA LYS A 341 -5.88 -27.20 -7.83
C LYS A 341 -4.78 -26.77 -6.85
N GLU A 342 -3.81 -26.00 -7.33
CA GLU A 342 -2.71 -25.43 -6.52
C GLU A 342 -3.09 -24.06 -5.94
N GLY A 343 -4.34 -23.59 -6.17
CA GLY A 343 -4.86 -22.32 -5.68
C GLY A 343 -4.69 -21.15 -6.64
N MET A 344 -4.21 -21.41 -7.87
CA MET A 344 -4.20 -20.40 -8.92
C MET A 344 -5.62 -20.13 -9.44
N GLN A 345 -5.87 -18.90 -9.85
CA GLN A 345 -7.11 -18.52 -10.54
C GLN A 345 -6.89 -17.36 -11.50
N ASP A 346 -7.61 -17.35 -12.61
CA ASP A 346 -7.69 -16.19 -13.50
C ASP A 346 -8.86 -15.26 -13.12
N PHE A 347 -8.95 -14.09 -13.76
CA PHE A 347 -10.06 -13.17 -13.50
C PHE A 347 -11.42 -13.76 -13.88
N THR A 348 -11.52 -14.67 -14.85
CA THR A 348 -12.78 -15.32 -15.23
C THR A 348 -13.32 -16.20 -14.12
N MET A 349 -12.43 -17.00 -13.49
CA MET A 349 -12.78 -17.85 -12.35
C MET A 349 -13.18 -16.98 -11.13
N SER A 350 -12.41 -15.93 -10.84
CA SER A 350 -12.70 -15.01 -9.75
C SER A 350 -14.04 -14.29 -9.94
N LEU A 351 -14.31 -13.76 -11.15
CA LEU A 351 -15.58 -13.08 -11.47
C LEU A 351 -16.77 -14.03 -11.40
N LYS A 352 -16.60 -15.27 -11.85
CA LYS A 352 -17.64 -16.31 -11.74
C LYS A 352 -18.02 -16.54 -10.27
N ASP A 353 -17.04 -16.78 -9.39
CA ASP A 353 -17.26 -16.97 -7.95
C ASP A 353 -17.98 -15.77 -7.32
N LEU A 354 -17.54 -14.54 -7.64
CA LEU A 354 -18.16 -13.33 -7.10
C LEU A 354 -19.62 -13.16 -7.53
N VAL A 355 -19.98 -13.54 -8.76
CA VAL A 355 -21.36 -13.50 -9.25
C VAL A 355 -22.18 -14.62 -8.61
N GLU A 356 -21.67 -15.86 -8.51
CA GLU A 356 -22.36 -17.00 -7.89
C GLU A 356 -22.59 -16.78 -6.38
N ARG A 357 -21.71 -16.03 -5.70
CA ARG A 357 -21.86 -15.61 -4.30
C ARG A 357 -22.71 -14.34 -4.12
N GLU A 358 -23.32 -13.83 -5.17
CA GLU A 358 -24.15 -12.61 -5.16
C GLU A 358 -23.40 -11.37 -4.58
N LEU A 359 -22.10 -11.30 -4.83
CA LEU A 359 -21.26 -10.16 -4.40
C LEU A 359 -21.17 -9.08 -5.45
N VAL A 360 -21.21 -9.45 -6.75
CA VAL A 360 -21.08 -8.54 -7.89
C VAL A 360 -22.22 -8.79 -8.89
N ASP A 361 -22.75 -7.70 -9.44
CA ASP A 361 -23.74 -7.79 -10.51
C ASP A 361 -23.14 -8.47 -11.74
N ARG A 362 -23.94 -9.35 -12.37
CA ARG A 362 -23.53 -10.13 -13.53
C ARG A 362 -23.07 -9.26 -14.71
N GLN A 363 -23.77 -8.15 -14.96
CA GLN A 363 -23.45 -7.26 -16.07
C GLN A 363 -22.13 -6.55 -15.81
N VAL A 364 -21.92 -6.05 -14.59
CA VAL A 364 -20.66 -5.45 -14.17
C VAL A 364 -19.50 -6.43 -14.32
N ALA A 365 -19.68 -7.69 -13.89
CA ALA A 365 -18.65 -8.72 -14.05
C ALA A 365 -18.30 -8.97 -15.53
N ILE A 366 -19.28 -9.02 -16.41
CA ILE A 366 -19.07 -9.22 -17.87
C ILE A 366 -18.30 -8.03 -18.49
N GLU A 367 -18.63 -6.79 -18.09
CA GLU A 367 -17.98 -5.58 -18.62
C GLU A 367 -16.48 -5.49 -18.26
N VAL A 368 -16.08 -5.99 -17.09
CA VAL A 368 -14.69 -5.94 -16.63
C VAL A 368 -13.88 -7.19 -16.94
N ALA A 369 -14.53 -8.25 -17.42
CA ALA A 369 -13.90 -9.52 -17.75
C ALA A 369 -12.88 -9.35 -18.88
N PRO A 370 -11.68 -9.95 -18.79
CA PRO A 370 -10.73 -9.97 -19.91
C PRO A 370 -11.31 -10.62 -21.17
N ASN A 371 -12.14 -11.65 -21.00
CA ASN A 371 -12.90 -12.30 -22.05
C ASN A 371 -14.37 -12.44 -21.64
N PRO A 372 -15.25 -11.48 -22.05
CA PRO A 372 -16.67 -11.49 -21.71
C PRO A 372 -17.41 -12.76 -22.14
N GLU A 373 -17.09 -13.32 -23.31
CA GLU A 373 -17.76 -14.54 -23.81
C GLU A 373 -17.36 -15.77 -22.99
N ALA A 374 -16.09 -15.91 -22.61
CA ALA A 374 -15.64 -16.96 -21.72
C ALA A 374 -16.36 -16.91 -20.36
N LEU A 375 -16.52 -15.70 -19.77
CA LEU A 375 -17.28 -15.55 -18.53
C LEU A 375 -18.76 -15.89 -18.69
N LYS A 376 -19.40 -15.48 -19.80
CA LYS A 376 -20.80 -15.84 -20.08
C LYS A 376 -21.01 -17.36 -20.19
N MET A 377 -20.05 -18.07 -20.80
CA MET A 377 -20.08 -19.53 -20.89
C MET A 377 -19.89 -20.19 -19.53
N ALA A 378 -18.89 -19.72 -18.78
CA ALA A 378 -18.58 -20.20 -17.42
C ALA A 378 -19.80 -20.03 -16.48
N LEU A 379 -20.51 -18.90 -16.55
CA LEU A 379 -21.72 -18.62 -15.76
C LEU A 379 -22.93 -19.48 -16.18
N LYS A 380 -22.90 -20.15 -17.37
CA LYS A 380 -23.89 -21.15 -17.81
C LYS A 380 -23.46 -22.57 -17.46
N GLY A 381 -22.33 -22.76 -16.76
CA GLY A 381 -21.79 -24.09 -16.45
C GLY A 381 -21.12 -24.80 -17.66
N ILE A 382 -20.82 -24.04 -18.73
CA ILE A 382 -20.15 -24.58 -19.92
C ILE A 382 -18.66 -24.36 -19.74
N GLU A 383 -17.90 -25.42 -19.47
CA GLU A 383 -16.44 -25.37 -19.48
C GLU A 383 -15.96 -25.34 -20.96
N VAL A 384 -15.30 -24.26 -21.32
CA VAL A 384 -14.60 -24.17 -22.60
C VAL A 384 -13.31 -24.96 -22.45
N LYS A 385 -13.28 -26.18 -23.02
CA LYS A 385 -12.03 -26.92 -23.23
C LYS A 385 -11.24 -26.17 -24.29
N GLU A 386 -10.28 -25.36 -23.89
CA GLU A 386 -9.29 -24.81 -24.81
C GLU A 386 -8.32 -25.92 -25.26
N PRO A 387 -7.82 -25.88 -26.52
CA PRO A 387 -6.86 -26.88 -27.00
C PRO A 387 -5.64 -26.92 -26.07
N GLY A 388 -5.31 -28.11 -25.62
CA GLY A 388 -4.25 -28.31 -24.61
C GLY A 388 -2.91 -27.74 -25.04
N ILE A 389 -2.19 -27.23 -24.08
CA ILE A 389 -0.76 -26.95 -24.17
C ILE A 389 -0.06 -28.33 -24.17
N LEU A 390 0.26 -28.85 -25.34
CA LEU A 390 1.26 -29.89 -25.57
C LEU A 390 2.37 -29.36 -26.43
#